data_d5198bd75efc485df51d0f5496bb440f
#
_entry.id   d5198bd75efc485df51d0f5496bb440f
#
_cell.length_a   1.000
_cell.length_b   1.000
_cell.length_c   1.000
_cell.angle_alpha   90.00
_cell.angle_beta   90.00
_cell.angle_gamma   90.00
#
_symmetry.space_group_name_H-M   'P 1'
#
loop_
_entity.id
_entity.type
_entity.pdbx_description
1 polymer ?
#
loop_
_entity_poly.entity_id
_entity_poly.type
_entity_poly.pdbx_seq_one_letter_code
_entity_poly.pdbx_strand_id
1 'polypeptide(L)'
;MRISRKIKKGTLLYSIVYLKCPKCQNGNLFTHKNPYNFKYTLNMPDKCTSCGISYKFEPGFYSAALWTSYPIVILITAFLCVLFMVWLNISISISLVLIGIILLVLQPLIMRWGRAILINNFISYDATFKLNGKL
;
A
#
# COMPACT_ATOMS: atom_id res chain seq x y z
N MET A 1 -11.09 -7.88 10.92
CA MET A 1 -11.88 -7.05 10.00
C MET A 1 -12.01 -7.79 8.68
N ARG A 2 -13.19 -8.35 8.41
CA ARG A 2 -13.45 -9.25 7.27
C ARG A 2 -13.92 -8.47 6.02
N ILE A 3 -13.01 -7.81 5.31
CA ILE A 3 -13.31 -7.28 3.96
C ILE A 3 -12.90 -8.32 2.89
N SER A 4 -13.03 -9.59 3.22
CA SER A 4 -12.24 -10.63 2.55
C SER A 4 -12.95 -11.38 1.41
N ARG A 5 -14.19 -11.07 1.01
CA ARG A 5 -14.91 -12.03 0.17
C ARG A 5 -15.21 -11.61 -1.27
N LYS A 6 -14.81 -10.42 -1.73
CA LYS A 6 -15.19 -9.93 -3.08
C LYS A 6 -14.05 -9.64 -4.07
N ILE A 7 -12.79 -9.65 -3.64
CA ILE A 7 -11.68 -9.36 -4.54
C ILE A 7 -11.08 -10.68 -5.02
N LYS A 8 -11.23 -11.02 -6.30
CA LYS A 8 -10.67 -12.25 -6.90
C LYS A 8 -9.15 -12.19 -6.91
N LYS A 9 -8.48 -13.31 -6.57
CA LYS A 9 -7.06 -13.50 -6.86
C LYS A 9 -6.83 -13.32 -8.36
N GLY A 10 -5.77 -12.62 -8.74
CA GLY A 10 -5.50 -12.26 -10.14
C GLY A 10 -5.79 -10.80 -10.46
N THR A 11 -6.46 -10.05 -9.56
CA THR A 11 -6.68 -8.62 -9.74
C THR A 11 -5.59 -7.80 -9.06
N LEU A 12 -5.27 -6.67 -9.66
CA LEU A 12 -4.31 -5.68 -9.16
C LEU A 12 -4.71 -5.19 -7.75
N LEU A 13 -6.02 -4.97 -7.55
CA LEU A 13 -6.59 -4.57 -6.26
C LEU A 13 -6.32 -5.59 -5.15
N TYR A 14 -6.34 -6.90 -5.46
CA TYR A 14 -6.04 -7.93 -4.47
C TYR A 14 -4.61 -7.80 -3.94
N SER A 15 -3.64 -7.58 -4.82
CA SER A 15 -2.24 -7.40 -4.46
C SER A 15 -2.02 -6.16 -3.58
N ILE A 16 -2.65 -5.04 -3.93
CA ILE A 16 -2.51 -3.75 -3.22
C ILE A 16 -3.15 -3.81 -1.84
N VAL A 17 -4.40 -4.28 -1.74
CA VAL A 17 -5.16 -4.30 -0.48
C VAL A 17 -4.54 -5.28 0.52
N TYR A 18 -4.12 -6.46 0.05
CA TYR A 18 -3.52 -7.49 0.92
C TYR A 18 -2.00 -7.42 1.02
N LEU A 19 -1.37 -6.43 0.39
CA LEU A 19 0.09 -6.25 0.36
C LEU A 19 0.82 -7.55 -0.02
N LYS A 20 0.32 -8.20 -1.07
CA LYS A 20 0.88 -9.44 -1.63
C LYS A 20 1.75 -9.17 -2.84
N CYS A 21 2.60 -10.14 -3.17
CA CYS A 21 3.43 -10.08 -4.36
C CYS A 21 2.58 -9.82 -5.62
N PRO A 22 2.87 -8.84 -6.46
CA PRO A 22 2.08 -8.57 -7.67
C PRO A 22 2.10 -9.74 -8.65
N LYS A 23 3.22 -10.44 -8.78
CA LYS A 23 3.38 -11.52 -9.76
C LYS A 23 2.64 -12.81 -9.38
N CYS A 24 2.85 -13.34 -8.17
CA CYS A 24 2.28 -14.63 -7.76
C CYS A 24 1.10 -14.52 -6.79
N GLN A 25 0.90 -13.38 -6.14
CA GLN A 25 -0.14 -13.10 -5.15
C GLN A 25 -0.20 -14.07 -3.94
N ASN A 26 0.85 -14.87 -3.74
CA ASN A 26 0.99 -15.79 -2.62
C ASN A 26 1.98 -15.25 -1.57
N GLY A 27 3.15 -14.75 -2.00
CA GLY A 27 4.16 -14.17 -1.12
C GLY A 27 3.73 -12.84 -0.51
N ASN A 28 4.31 -12.50 0.64
CA ASN A 28 4.11 -11.20 1.27
C ASN A 28 5.05 -10.17 0.65
N LEU A 29 4.57 -8.93 0.48
CA LEU A 29 5.37 -7.83 -0.04
C LEU A 29 6.29 -7.23 1.03
N PHE A 30 5.86 -7.25 2.29
CA PHE A 30 6.61 -6.72 3.43
C PHE A 30 7.00 -7.84 4.40
N THR A 31 8.17 -7.69 5.04
CA THR A 31 8.68 -8.66 6.01
C THR A 31 7.82 -8.72 7.28
N HIS A 32 7.34 -7.57 7.75
CA HIS A 32 6.51 -7.48 8.94
C HIS A 32 5.08 -7.07 8.61
N LYS A 33 4.10 -7.76 9.23
CA LYS A 33 2.67 -7.47 9.04
C LYS A 33 2.25 -6.13 9.65
N ASN A 34 2.81 -5.77 10.81
CA ASN A 34 2.46 -4.53 11.51
C ASN A 34 3.05 -3.29 10.83
N PRO A 35 2.22 -2.32 10.38
CA PRO A 35 2.68 -1.09 9.78
C PRO A 35 3.30 -0.10 10.78
N TYR A 36 2.94 -0.21 12.07
CA TYR A 36 3.35 0.75 13.11
C TYR A 36 4.70 0.46 13.74
N ASN A 37 5.39 -0.59 13.33
CA ASN A 37 6.76 -0.83 13.76
C ASN A 37 7.73 0.00 12.89
N PHE A 38 7.99 1.24 13.28
CA PHE A 38 8.74 2.23 12.48
C PHE A 38 10.08 1.72 11.95
N LYS A 39 10.78 0.88 12.71
CA LYS A 39 12.07 0.31 12.29
C LYS A 39 11.95 -0.62 11.08
N TYR A 40 10.80 -1.29 10.93
CA TYR A 40 10.58 -2.31 9.90
C TYR A 40 9.38 -2.03 8.99
N THR A 41 8.79 -0.84 9.10
CA THR A 41 7.56 -0.45 8.36
C THR A 41 7.72 -0.62 6.86
N LEU A 42 8.87 -0.25 6.32
CA LEU A 42 9.17 -0.24 4.89
C LEU A 42 10.15 -1.35 4.49
N ASN A 43 10.46 -2.28 5.41
CA ASN A 43 11.40 -3.34 5.12
C ASN A 43 10.73 -4.42 4.24
N MET A 44 11.28 -4.59 3.05
CA MET A 44 10.85 -5.56 2.06
C MET A 44 11.92 -6.65 1.92
N PRO A 45 11.55 -7.92 1.72
CA PRO A 45 12.52 -8.96 1.41
C PRO A 45 13.17 -8.68 0.05
N ASP A 46 14.42 -9.09 -0.12
CA ASP A 46 15.13 -8.92 -1.39
C ASP A 46 14.47 -9.66 -2.56
N LYS A 47 13.85 -10.79 -2.27
CA LYS A 47 13.15 -11.64 -3.23
C LYS A 47 11.85 -12.16 -2.64
N CYS A 48 10.87 -12.39 -3.51
CA CYS A 48 9.62 -13.04 -3.12
C CYS A 48 9.89 -14.46 -2.66
N THR A 49 9.39 -14.85 -1.49
CA THR A 49 9.53 -16.19 -0.92
C THR A 49 8.84 -17.28 -1.73
N SER A 50 7.85 -16.92 -2.56
CA SER A 50 7.04 -17.88 -3.33
C SER A 50 7.43 -17.96 -4.80
N CYS A 51 7.83 -16.85 -5.43
CA CYS A 51 8.15 -16.84 -6.87
C CYS A 51 9.57 -16.38 -7.20
N GLY A 52 10.37 -15.98 -6.19
CA GLY A 52 11.76 -15.60 -6.38
C GLY A 52 12.00 -14.26 -7.10
N ILE A 53 10.95 -13.55 -7.50
CA ILE A 53 11.13 -12.24 -8.15
C ILE A 53 11.84 -11.26 -7.21
N SER A 54 12.82 -10.52 -7.74
CA SER A 54 13.54 -9.52 -6.96
C SER A 54 12.67 -8.28 -6.75
N TYR A 55 12.65 -7.79 -5.51
CA TYR A 55 12.09 -6.49 -5.14
C TYR A 55 13.18 -5.41 -5.04
N LYS A 56 14.45 -5.77 -5.26
CA LYS A 56 15.55 -4.82 -5.35
C LYS A 56 15.50 -4.11 -6.69
N PHE A 57 14.89 -2.95 -6.69
CA PHE A 57 14.97 -1.98 -7.77
C PHE A 57 16.08 -0.97 -7.45
N GLU A 58 16.45 -0.17 -8.44
CA GLU A 58 17.45 0.88 -8.28
C GLU A 58 17.13 1.84 -7.13
N PRO A 59 18.14 2.48 -6.48
CA PRO A 59 17.91 3.35 -5.31
C PRO A 59 16.87 4.44 -5.51
N GLY A 60 16.74 4.97 -6.74
CA GLY A 60 15.73 5.97 -7.10
C GLY A 60 14.29 5.46 -7.14
N PHE A 61 14.07 4.15 -7.26
CA PHE A 61 12.73 3.55 -7.35
C PHE A 61 11.90 3.82 -6.10
N TYR A 62 12.52 3.75 -4.92
CA TYR A 62 11.80 3.99 -3.66
C TYR A 62 11.46 5.47 -3.43
N SER A 63 12.21 6.40 -4.01
CA SER A 63 11.85 7.81 -4.03
C SER A 63 10.58 8.05 -4.86
N ALA A 64 10.40 7.32 -5.96
CA ALA A 64 9.16 7.36 -6.75
C ALA A 64 7.92 6.87 -5.97
N ALA A 65 8.09 6.05 -4.93
CA ALA A 65 6.98 5.63 -4.07
C ALA A 65 6.37 6.79 -3.26
N LEU A 66 7.17 7.83 -2.95
CA LEU A 66 6.68 9.05 -2.32
C LEU A 66 5.72 9.81 -3.26
N TRP A 67 6.06 9.89 -4.53
CA TRP A 67 5.20 10.51 -5.55
C TRP A 67 3.87 9.77 -5.70
N THR A 68 3.88 8.44 -5.61
CA THR A 68 2.66 7.63 -5.67
C THR A 68 1.79 7.79 -4.42
N SER A 69 2.38 8.08 -3.26
CA SER A 69 1.65 8.32 -2.02
C SER A 69 0.98 9.69 -1.98
N TYR A 70 1.50 10.68 -2.71
CA TYR A 70 1.00 12.05 -2.70
C TYR A 70 -0.48 12.18 -3.12
N PRO A 71 -0.93 11.63 -4.28
CA PRO A 71 -2.33 11.69 -4.65
C PRO A 71 -3.26 10.99 -3.65
N ILE A 72 -2.78 9.93 -2.97
CA ILE A 72 -3.57 9.26 -1.93
C ILE A 72 -3.81 10.20 -0.74
N VAL A 73 -2.77 10.91 -0.30
CA VAL A 73 -2.88 11.90 0.78
C VAL A 73 -3.84 13.02 0.40
N ILE A 74 -3.73 13.55 -0.82
CA ILE A 74 -4.63 14.61 -1.30
C ILE A 74 -6.09 14.15 -1.27
N LEU A 75 -6.40 12.97 -1.80
CA LEU A 75 -7.76 12.43 -1.82
C LEU A 75 -8.32 12.23 -0.41
N ILE A 76 -7.52 11.69 0.51
CA ILE A 76 -7.92 11.51 1.91
C ILE A 76 -8.17 12.87 2.57
N THR A 77 -7.28 13.84 2.37
CA THR A 77 -7.40 15.18 2.93
C THR A 77 -8.64 15.88 2.42
N ALA A 78 -8.87 15.86 1.11
CA ALA A 78 -10.05 16.48 0.49
C ALA A 78 -11.35 15.85 1.03
N PHE A 79 -11.39 14.52 1.12
CA PHE A 79 -12.54 13.81 1.69
C PHE A 79 -12.80 14.21 3.15
N LEU A 80 -11.77 14.27 3.98
CA LEU A 80 -11.89 14.64 5.39
C LEU A 80 -12.30 16.13 5.55
N CYS A 81 -11.79 17.02 4.69
CA CYS A 81 -12.20 18.42 4.69
C CYS A 81 -13.70 18.56 4.42
N VAL A 82 -14.20 17.93 3.37
CA VAL A 82 -15.63 17.94 3.05
C VAL A 82 -16.45 17.36 4.20
N LEU A 83 -16.02 16.22 4.75
CA LEU A 83 -16.71 15.55 5.84
C LEU A 83 -16.82 16.45 7.08
N PHE A 84 -15.72 17.05 7.51
CA PHE A 84 -15.70 17.86 8.74
C PHE A 84 -16.37 19.22 8.56
N MET A 85 -16.18 19.89 7.43
CA MET A 85 -16.72 21.24 7.21
C MET A 85 -18.17 21.21 6.78
N VAL A 86 -18.56 20.28 5.89
CA VAL A 86 -19.92 20.26 5.31
C VAL A 86 -20.88 19.43 6.15
N TRP A 87 -20.45 18.23 6.59
CA TRP A 87 -21.35 17.32 7.32
C TRP A 87 -21.38 17.57 8.82
N LEU A 88 -20.24 17.85 9.44
CA LEU A 88 -20.14 18.03 10.88
C LEU A 88 -20.15 19.49 11.33
N ASN A 89 -20.11 20.45 10.40
CA ASN A 89 -20.07 21.90 10.68
C ASN A 89 -19.00 22.29 11.72
N ILE A 90 -17.85 21.59 11.72
CA ILE A 90 -16.75 21.86 12.64
C ILE A 90 -15.97 23.07 12.13
N SER A 91 -15.52 23.93 13.04
CA SER A 91 -14.71 25.11 12.69
C SER A 91 -13.42 24.69 11.98
N ILE A 92 -12.96 25.52 11.06
CA ILE A 92 -11.81 25.24 10.19
C ILE A 92 -10.54 24.92 10.98
N SER A 93 -10.30 25.64 12.10
CA SER A 93 -9.12 25.43 12.94
C SER A 93 -9.09 24.05 13.59
N ILE A 94 -10.21 23.58 14.12
CA ILE A 94 -10.33 22.26 14.72
C ILE A 94 -10.22 21.17 13.65
N SER A 95 -10.85 21.39 12.49
CA SER A 95 -10.78 20.44 11.37
C SER A 95 -9.35 20.22 10.89
N LEU A 96 -8.55 21.28 10.77
CA LEU A 96 -7.13 21.16 10.37
C LEU A 96 -6.30 20.36 11.37
N VAL A 97 -6.49 20.56 12.67
CA VAL A 97 -5.80 19.81 13.70
C VAL A 97 -6.18 18.32 13.65
N LEU A 98 -7.48 18.03 13.55
CA LEU A 98 -7.98 16.65 13.46
C LEU A 98 -7.45 15.93 12.21
N ILE A 99 -7.47 16.59 11.05
CA ILE A 99 -6.93 16.03 9.80
C ILE A 99 -5.44 15.74 9.95
N GLY A 100 -4.67 16.66 10.55
CA GLY A 100 -3.25 16.46 10.82
C GLY A 100 -2.98 15.22 11.67
N ILE A 101 -3.72 15.02 12.75
CA ILE A 101 -3.59 13.85 13.62
C ILE A 101 -3.95 12.56 12.86
N ILE A 102 -5.05 12.56 12.10
CA ILE A 102 -5.48 11.41 11.31
C ILE A 102 -4.42 11.03 10.26
N LEU A 103 -3.87 12.02 9.55
CA LEU A 103 -2.82 11.79 8.56
C LEU A 103 -1.53 11.24 9.20
N LEU A 104 -1.14 11.73 10.38
CA LEU A 104 0.01 11.20 11.12
C LEU A 104 -0.17 9.72 11.47
N VAL A 105 -1.36 9.34 11.94
CA VAL A 105 -1.67 7.94 12.28
C VAL A 105 -1.71 7.06 11.03
N LEU A 106 -2.24 7.56 9.91
CA LEU A 106 -2.34 6.83 8.65
C LEU A 106 -1.03 6.79 7.85
N GLN A 107 -0.05 7.63 8.17
CA GLN A 107 1.21 7.77 7.44
C GLN A 107 1.92 6.43 7.13
N PRO A 108 2.16 5.53 8.09
CA PRO A 108 2.84 4.27 7.82
C PRO A 108 2.05 3.36 6.87
N LEU A 109 0.73 3.44 6.90
CA LEU A 109 -0.15 2.67 6.03
C LEU A 109 -0.13 3.21 4.60
N ILE A 110 -0.20 4.54 4.44
CA ILE A 110 -0.15 5.23 3.15
C ILE A 110 1.18 4.94 2.44
N MET A 111 2.30 4.98 3.16
CA MET A 111 3.61 4.65 2.60
C MET A 111 3.70 3.20 2.10
N ARG A 112 3.09 2.25 2.80
CA ARG A 112 3.02 0.85 2.34
C ARG A 112 2.19 0.71 1.07
N TRP A 113 1.04 1.35 1.02
CA TRP A 113 0.18 1.33 -0.17
C TRP A 113 0.85 2.02 -1.36
N GLY A 114 1.52 3.17 -1.16
CA GLY A 114 2.27 3.83 -2.20
C GLY A 114 3.32 2.92 -2.85
N ARG A 115 4.09 2.18 -2.04
CA ARG A 115 5.04 1.19 -2.55
C ARG A 115 4.37 0.00 -3.24
N ALA A 116 3.27 -0.50 -2.67
CA ALA A 116 2.53 -1.60 -3.27
C ALA A 116 1.96 -1.22 -4.64
N ILE A 117 1.38 -0.02 -4.78
CA ILE A 117 0.86 0.51 -6.05
C ILE A 117 2.00 0.65 -7.06
N LEU A 118 3.11 1.26 -6.65
CA LEU A 118 4.27 1.45 -7.53
C LEU A 118 4.77 0.12 -8.10
N ILE A 119 5.02 -0.87 -7.25
CA ILE A 119 5.52 -2.19 -7.68
C ILE A 119 4.50 -2.88 -8.59
N ASN A 120 3.20 -2.79 -8.28
CA ASN A 120 2.15 -3.37 -9.11
C ASN A 120 2.04 -2.71 -10.50
N ASN A 121 2.48 -1.44 -10.64
CA ASN A 121 2.51 -0.77 -11.93
C ASN A 121 3.66 -1.28 -12.83
N PHE A 122 4.76 -1.73 -12.24
CA PHE A 122 5.91 -2.26 -12.97
C PHE A 122 5.88 -3.78 -13.18
N ILE A 123 5.18 -4.51 -12.31
CA ILE A 123 5.11 -5.98 -12.35
C ILE A 123 3.67 -6.40 -12.57
N SER A 124 3.38 -6.92 -13.76
CA SER A 124 2.08 -7.49 -14.09
C SER A 124 1.88 -8.87 -13.45
N TYR A 125 0.63 -9.21 -13.16
CA TYR A 125 0.25 -10.54 -12.69
C TYR A 125 0.48 -11.58 -13.78
N ASP A 126 1.16 -12.67 -13.42
CA ASP A 126 1.41 -13.80 -14.30
C ASP A 126 0.87 -15.09 -13.67
N ALA A 127 -0.24 -15.58 -14.21
CA ALA A 127 -0.87 -16.81 -13.73
C ALA A 127 -0.06 -18.06 -14.06
N THR A 128 0.73 -18.04 -15.13
CA THR A 128 1.52 -19.19 -15.61
C THR A 128 2.73 -19.47 -14.71
N PHE A 129 3.24 -18.43 -14.05
CA PHE A 129 4.37 -18.59 -13.12
C PHE A 129 4.04 -19.44 -11.89
N LYS A 130 2.75 -19.59 -11.56
CA LYS A 130 2.27 -20.40 -10.45
C LYS A 130 2.47 -21.91 -10.70
N LEU A 131 2.55 -22.31 -11.96
CA LEU A 131 2.71 -23.72 -12.36
C LEU A 131 4.17 -24.16 -12.39
N ASN A 132 5.11 -23.25 -12.66
CA ASN A 132 6.54 -23.56 -12.77
C ASN A 132 7.31 -23.48 -11.43
N GLY A 133 6.69 -23.00 -10.36
CA GLY A 133 7.30 -22.89 -9.03
C GLY A 133 7.14 -24.12 -8.14
N LYS A 134 6.70 -25.26 -8.69
CA LYS A 134 6.71 -26.57 -8.06
C LYS A 134 7.74 -27.46 -8.78
N LEU A 135 8.99 -27.28 -8.47
CA LEU A 135 10.05 -28.28 -8.56
C LEU A 135 10.80 -28.26 -7.24
#